data_55e6ea10282b50d1f1f0eeba3f91bdc2
#
_entry.id   55e6ea10282b50d1f1f0eeba3f91bdc2
#
_cell.length_a   1.000
_cell.length_b   1.000
_cell.length_c   1.000
_cell.angle_alpha   90.00
_cell.angle_beta   90.00
_cell.angle_gamma   90.00
#
_symmetry.space_group_name_H-M   'P 1'
#
loop_
_entity.id
_entity.type
_entity.pdbx_description
1 polymer ?
#
loop_
_entity_poly.entity_id
_entity_poly.type
_entity_poly.pdbx_seq_one_letter_code
_entity_poly.pdbx_strand_id
1 'polypeptide(L)'
;ARAFAEITGINVHHDLIQEGDVVEKLQTSMQSGKSIYDGWISDSDLIGTHYRYGEVLSLTDYMNGEGKQWTNPDLDIKDFIGTSFTTAPDGKLYQLPDQQFANLYWFRADLFARPDLQEKFKAKYGYDLGVPVNWTAYEDIANFFTNDVKTIDGKPIYGHMDYGKKDPSLGWRFTDAWLSMAGTADKGTPNGMPVDEWGIRVADDKCTPVGSAVARGGATN
;
A
#
# COMPACT_ATOMS: atom_id res chain seq x y z
N ALA A 1 1.74 8.95 23.29
CA ALA A 1 0.80 9.28 24.36
C ALA A 1 1.46 9.98 25.53
N ARG A 2 2.49 9.40 26.17
CA ARG A 2 3.08 9.98 27.40
C ARG A 2 3.64 11.39 27.20
N ALA A 3 4.50 11.61 26.20
CA ALA A 3 5.06 12.93 25.93
C ALA A 3 3.97 13.95 25.57
N PHE A 4 2.94 13.53 24.84
CA PHE A 4 1.80 14.37 24.52
C PHE A 4 1.04 14.79 25.78
N ALA A 5 0.78 13.87 26.70
CA ALA A 5 0.12 14.18 27.98
C ALA A 5 0.94 15.12 28.85
N GLU A 6 2.26 14.98 28.87
CA GLU A 6 3.17 15.87 29.61
C GLU A 6 3.15 17.31 29.07
N ILE A 7 2.98 17.48 27.75
CA ILE A 7 2.97 18.79 27.10
C ILE A 7 1.59 19.45 27.17
N THR A 8 0.52 18.66 26.94
CA THR A 8 -0.82 19.19 26.74
C THR A 8 -1.74 19.04 27.96
N GLY A 9 -1.40 18.18 28.92
CA GLY A 9 -2.29 17.76 29.99
C GLY A 9 -3.41 16.80 29.57
N ILE A 10 -3.44 16.39 28.29
CA ILE A 10 -4.45 15.50 27.74
C ILE A 10 -3.97 14.05 27.80
N ASN A 11 -4.74 13.21 28.50
CA ASN A 11 -4.47 11.77 28.54
C ASN A 11 -5.14 11.09 27.35
N VAL A 12 -4.32 10.42 26.53
CA VAL A 12 -4.79 9.64 25.36
C VAL A 12 -4.83 8.16 25.75
N HIS A 13 -6.01 7.56 25.68
CA HIS A 13 -6.22 6.14 25.83
C HIS A 13 -6.18 5.48 24.45
N HIS A 14 -5.34 4.46 24.29
CA HIS A 14 -5.23 3.71 23.05
C HIS A 14 -5.99 2.40 23.15
N ASP A 15 -6.90 2.18 22.23
CA ASP A 15 -7.54 0.90 21.99
C ASP A 15 -6.86 0.26 20.76
N LEU A 16 -5.94 -0.69 21.01
CA LEU A 16 -5.18 -1.36 19.96
C LEU A 16 -6.00 -2.52 19.42
N ILE A 17 -6.48 -2.37 18.21
CA ILE A 17 -7.35 -3.33 17.51
C ILE A 17 -6.64 -3.77 16.24
N GLN A 18 -6.89 -5.00 15.79
CA GLN A 18 -6.38 -5.48 14.52
C GLN A 18 -7.00 -4.65 13.38
N GLU A 19 -6.21 -4.37 12.34
CA GLU A 19 -6.54 -3.47 11.22
C GLU A 19 -7.92 -3.75 10.61
N GLY A 20 -8.22 -4.98 10.22
CA GLY A 20 -9.53 -5.34 9.65
C GLY A 20 -10.70 -5.12 10.63
N ASP A 21 -10.50 -5.39 11.92
CA ASP A 21 -11.52 -5.22 12.95
C ASP A 21 -11.79 -3.72 13.25
N VAL A 22 -10.78 -2.87 13.12
CA VAL A 22 -10.93 -1.40 13.23
C VAL A 22 -11.90 -0.88 12.18
N VAL A 23 -11.69 -1.27 10.93
CA VAL A 23 -12.54 -0.84 9.80
C VAL A 23 -14.01 -1.19 10.05
N GLU A 24 -14.28 -2.45 10.41
CA GLU A 24 -15.65 -2.92 10.68
C GLU A 24 -16.29 -2.19 11.86
N LYS A 25 -15.53 -2.00 12.93
CA LYS A 25 -15.98 -1.32 14.14
C LYS A 25 -16.32 0.15 13.88
N LEU A 26 -15.49 0.84 13.10
CA LEU A 26 -15.72 2.23 12.71
C LEU A 26 -16.93 2.38 11.78
N GLN A 27 -17.10 1.50 10.80
CA GLN A 27 -18.27 1.52 9.93
C GLN A 27 -19.56 1.32 10.72
N THR A 28 -19.57 0.37 11.64
CA THR A 28 -20.74 0.12 12.53
C THR A 28 -21.03 1.34 13.41
N SER A 29 -19.99 1.97 13.95
CA SER A 29 -20.12 3.20 14.75
C SER A 29 -20.76 4.33 13.94
N MET A 30 -20.24 4.61 12.74
CA MET A 30 -20.75 5.65 11.85
C MET A 30 -22.20 5.38 11.42
N GLN A 31 -22.53 4.13 11.08
CA GLN A 31 -23.90 3.75 10.70
C GLN A 31 -24.91 3.93 11.85
N SER A 32 -24.47 3.77 13.08
CA SER A 32 -25.31 3.94 14.26
C SER A 32 -25.43 5.39 14.72
N GLY A 33 -24.66 6.32 14.14
CA GLY A 33 -24.57 7.71 14.59
C GLY A 33 -23.98 7.88 15.98
N LYS A 34 -23.26 6.87 16.49
CA LYS A 34 -22.64 6.90 17.81
C LYS A 34 -21.14 6.91 17.68
N SER A 35 -20.50 8.00 18.08
CA SER A 35 -19.05 8.03 18.21
C SER A 35 -18.59 7.17 19.38
N ILE A 36 -17.66 6.25 19.11
CA ILE A 36 -17.03 5.39 20.12
C ILE A 36 -15.58 5.80 20.38
N TYR A 37 -15.04 6.66 19.52
CA TYR A 37 -13.66 7.17 19.61
C TYR A 37 -13.63 8.66 19.27
N ASP A 38 -12.73 9.40 19.90
CA ASP A 38 -12.46 10.80 19.58
C ASP A 38 -11.59 10.93 18.30
N GLY A 39 -10.80 9.92 18.01
CA GLY A 39 -9.95 9.84 16.81
C GLY A 39 -9.46 8.42 16.57
N TRP A 40 -9.02 8.15 15.36
CA TRP A 40 -8.53 6.82 14.97
C TRP A 40 -7.52 6.90 13.82
N ILE A 41 -6.77 5.82 13.65
CA ILE A 41 -5.97 5.56 12.46
C ILE A 41 -6.73 4.57 11.60
N SER A 42 -6.86 4.86 10.31
CA SER A 42 -7.60 4.05 9.35
C SER A 42 -6.99 4.17 7.96
N ASP A 43 -7.43 3.31 7.05
CA ASP A 43 -6.98 3.33 5.67
C ASP A 43 -7.56 4.51 4.88
N SER A 44 -6.76 5.09 4.00
CA SER A 44 -7.15 6.24 3.19
C SER A 44 -8.21 5.90 2.12
N ASP A 45 -8.32 4.64 1.71
CA ASP A 45 -9.36 4.18 0.78
C ASP A 45 -10.78 4.29 1.35
N LEU A 46 -10.91 4.44 2.67
CA LEU A 46 -12.17 4.64 3.36
C LEU A 46 -12.64 6.09 3.40
N ILE A 47 -11.84 7.06 2.89
CA ILE A 47 -12.19 8.48 2.97
C ILE A 47 -13.55 8.79 2.32
N GLY A 48 -13.87 8.19 1.19
CA GLY A 48 -15.16 8.36 0.52
C GLY A 48 -16.33 7.83 1.34
N THR A 49 -16.12 6.78 2.10
CA THR A 49 -17.12 6.20 3.01
C THR A 49 -17.32 7.10 4.23
N HIS A 50 -16.24 7.52 4.88
CA HIS A 50 -16.28 8.43 6.02
C HIS A 50 -16.95 9.75 5.68
N TYR A 51 -16.56 10.34 4.54
CA TYR A 51 -17.20 11.57 4.02
C TYR A 51 -18.69 11.40 3.76
N ARG A 52 -19.11 10.27 3.19
CA ARG A 52 -20.51 9.99 2.85
C ARG A 52 -21.40 9.83 4.08
N TYR A 53 -20.88 9.27 5.16
CA TYR A 53 -21.60 9.19 6.43
C TYR A 53 -21.72 10.54 7.14
N GLY A 54 -20.84 11.49 6.87
CA GLY A 54 -20.86 12.81 7.48
C GLY A 54 -20.49 12.83 8.96
N GLU A 55 -19.93 11.75 9.47
CA GLU A 55 -19.58 11.56 10.90
C GLU A 55 -18.12 11.88 11.22
N VAL A 56 -17.40 12.48 10.25
CA VAL A 56 -16.00 12.87 10.41
C VAL A 56 -15.85 14.38 10.27
N LEU A 57 -14.99 14.95 11.09
CA LEU A 57 -14.72 16.38 11.09
C LEU A 57 -13.93 16.77 9.82
N SER A 58 -14.38 17.82 9.12
CA SER A 58 -13.56 18.48 8.11
C SER A 58 -12.39 19.20 8.79
N LEU A 59 -11.18 18.66 8.64
CA LEU A 59 -9.99 19.29 9.19
C LEU A 59 -9.74 20.65 8.54
N THR A 60 -10.03 20.79 7.24
CA THR A 60 -9.91 22.08 6.54
C THR A 60 -10.79 23.15 7.18
N ASP A 61 -12.06 22.85 7.41
CA ASP A 61 -12.99 23.83 8.01
C ASP A 61 -12.63 24.11 9.46
N TYR A 62 -12.30 23.09 10.23
CA TYR A 62 -11.91 23.24 11.62
C TYR A 62 -10.66 24.11 11.78
N MET A 63 -9.58 23.80 11.08
CA MET A 63 -8.33 24.53 11.18
C MET A 63 -8.44 26.00 10.68
N ASN A 64 -9.35 26.26 9.76
CA ASN A 64 -9.59 27.64 9.28
C ASN A 64 -10.65 28.38 10.08
N GLY A 65 -11.48 27.69 10.84
CA GLY A 65 -12.59 28.19 11.62
C GLY A 65 -12.33 28.18 13.12
N GLU A 66 -13.18 27.45 13.85
CA GLU A 66 -13.18 27.42 15.31
C GLU A 66 -11.92 26.83 15.93
N GLY A 67 -11.27 25.89 15.24
CA GLY A 67 -10.03 25.24 15.67
C GLY A 67 -8.77 26.03 15.35
N LYS A 68 -8.87 27.19 14.69
CA LYS A 68 -7.70 27.97 14.24
C LYS A 68 -6.72 28.28 15.37
N GLN A 69 -7.25 28.66 16.52
CA GLN A 69 -6.43 29.00 17.69
C GLN A 69 -5.68 27.81 18.29
N TRP A 70 -6.14 26.59 18.01
CA TRP A 70 -5.57 25.32 18.49
C TRP A 70 -4.70 24.61 17.45
N THR A 71 -4.75 25.08 16.21
CA THR A 71 -3.96 24.54 15.11
C THR A 71 -2.52 24.98 15.27
N ASN A 72 -1.60 24.02 15.26
CA ASN A 72 -0.17 24.33 15.30
C ASN A 72 0.20 25.17 14.07
N PRO A 73 0.72 26.40 14.26
CA PRO A 73 1.09 27.27 13.15
C PRO A 73 2.23 26.71 12.28
N ASP A 74 3.03 25.80 12.85
CA ASP A 74 4.15 25.16 12.17
C ASP A 74 3.74 23.85 11.46
N LEU A 75 2.44 23.51 11.47
CA LEU A 75 1.92 22.34 10.76
C LEU A 75 1.85 22.65 9.26
N ASP A 76 2.88 22.27 8.54
CA ASP A 76 2.94 22.44 7.09
C ASP A 76 2.21 21.29 6.38
N ILE A 77 0.91 21.48 6.15
CA ILE A 77 0.07 20.50 5.43
C ILE A 77 0.59 20.20 4.01
N LYS A 78 1.30 21.16 3.40
CA LYS A 78 1.80 20.99 2.04
C LYS A 78 3.01 20.06 1.96
N ASP A 79 3.71 19.91 3.07
CA ASP A 79 4.86 18.99 3.18
C ASP A 79 4.43 17.53 3.39
N PHE A 80 3.16 17.29 3.73
CA PHE A 80 2.65 15.93 3.87
C PHE A 80 2.55 15.23 2.52
N ILE A 81 3.18 14.08 2.41
CA ILE A 81 3.06 13.21 1.23
C ILE A 81 1.71 12.49 1.28
N GLY A 82 0.97 12.50 0.15
CA GLY A 82 -0.27 11.75 0.02
C GLY A 82 -1.52 12.45 0.52
N THR A 83 -1.52 13.78 0.65
CA THR A 83 -2.73 14.54 1.02
C THR A 83 -3.90 14.36 0.07
N SER A 84 -3.64 13.98 -1.19
CA SER A 84 -4.69 13.63 -2.16
C SER A 84 -5.55 12.44 -1.72
N PHE A 85 -4.99 11.51 -0.98
CA PHE A 85 -5.72 10.34 -0.43
C PHE A 85 -6.60 10.69 0.77
N THR A 86 -6.31 11.78 1.44
CA THR A 86 -7.01 12.23 2.65
C THR A 86 -7.93 13.41 2.39
N THR A 87 -8.07 13.78 1.10
CA THR A 87 -8.96 14.81 0.60
C THR A 87 -10.22 14.18 0.02
N ALA A 88 -11.37 14.59 0.50
CA ALA A 88 -12.66 14.10 0.05
C ALA A 88 -13.10 14.75 -1.27
N PRO A 89 -14.19 14.28 -1.93
CA PRO A 89 -14.69 14.83 -3.20
C PRO A 89 -15.04 16.32 -3.17
N ASP A 90 -15.29 16.89 -2.01
CA ASP A 90 -15.52 18.32 -1.83
C ASP A 90 -14.23 19.17 -1.81
N GLY A 91 -13.08 18.55 -1.98
CA GLY A 91 -11.78 19.19 -1.96
C GLY A 91 -11.24 19.52 -0.57
N LYS A 92 -11.89 19.05 0.49
CA LYS A 92 -11.48 19.31 1.86
C LYS A 92 -10.74 18.12 2.46
N LEU A 93 -9.82 18.40 3.35
CA LEU A 93 -9.04 17.44 4.11
C LEU A 93 -9.86 16.92 5.31
N TYR A 94 -9.96 15.61 5.45
CA TYR A 94 -10.65 14.93 6.56
C TYR A 94 -9.74 14.03 7.39
N GLN A 95 -8.54 13.75 6.88
CA GLN A 95 -7.52 12.96 7.55
C GLN A 95 -6.17 13.62 7.37
N LEU A 96 -5.21 13.27 8.22
CA LEU A 96 -3.79 13.55 7.99
C LEU A 96 -3.09 12.26 7.62
N PRO A 97 -2.22 12.25 6.61
CA PRO A 97 -1.38 11.09 6.31
C PRO A 97 -0.43 10.83 7.49
N ASP A 98 -0.40 9.59 7.94
CA ASP A 98 0.49 9.14 9.03
C ASP A 98 1.64 8.29 8.48
N GLN A 99 1.34 7.42 7.52
CA GLN A 99 2.30 6.51 6.90
C GLN A 99 2.08 6.43 5.40
N GLN A 100 3.17 6.14 4.67
CA GLN A 100 3.12 5.72 3.28
C GLN A 100 3.64 4.30 3.17
N PHE A 101 2.92 3.48 2.42
CA PHE A 101 3.31 2.09 2.16
C PHE A 101 3.79 1.94 0.73
N ALA A 102 4.82 1.12 0.55
CA ALA A 102 5.26 0.66 -0.74
C ALA A 102 5.36 -0.86 -0.73
N ASN A 103 4.85 -1.50 -1.76
CA ASN A 103 5.07 -2.92 -1.96
C ASN A 103 6.48 -3.13 -2.48
N LEU A 104 7.28 -3.90 -1.75
CA LEU A 104 8.66 -4.20 -2.07
C LEU A 104 8.84 -5.70 -2.20
N TYR A 105 9.64 -6.11 -3.17
CA TYR A 105 10.08 -7.48 -3.28
C TYR A 105 11.22 -7.76 -2.30
N TRP A 106 10.93 -8.56 -1.29
CA TRP A 106 11.91 -9.01 -0.30
C TRP A 106 12.44 -10.40 -0.69
N PHE A 107 13.75 -10.56 -0.69
CA PHE A 107 14.38 -11.83 -1.04
C PHE A 107 15.61 -12.09 -0.20
N ARG A 108 15.98 -13.36 -0.12
CA ARG A 108 17.18 -13.84 0.58
C ARG A 108 18.41 -13.64 -0.32
N ALA A 109 19.02 -12.47 -0.21
CA ALA A 109 20.22 -12.12 -1.00
C ALA A 109 21.35 -13.13 -0.81
N ASP A 110 21.51 -13.67 0.39
CA ASP A 110 22.49 -14.71 0.71
C ASP A 110 22.25 -16.01 -0.07
N LEU A 111 21.00 -16.42 -0.27
CA LEU A 111 20.67 -17.61 -1.06
C LEU A 111 20.79 -17.35 -2.56
N PHE A 112 20.38 -16.17 -3.01
CA PHE A 112 20.51 -15.78 -4.40
C PHE A 112 21.99 -15.67 -4.84
N ALA A 113 22.90 -15.33 -3.94
CA ALA A 113 24.34 -15.25 -4.21
C ALA A 113 25.06 -16.61 -4.15
N ARG A 114 24.39 -17.70 -3.76
CA ARG A 114 25.03 -19.04 -3.63
C ARG A 114 25.36 -19.63 -5.01
N PRO A 115 26.63 -19.97 -5.30
CA PRO A 115 27.02 -20.52 -6.59
C PRO A 115 26.30 -21.81 -6.97
N ASP A 116 26.09 -22.71 -6.01
CA ASP A 116 25.39 -23.98 -6.23
C ASP A 116 23.91 -23.78 -6.63
N LEU A 117 23.25 -22.77 -6.08
CA LEU A 117 21.86 -22.42 -6.41
C LEU A 117 21.79 -21.68 -7.76
N GLN A 118 22.73 -20.80 -8.02
CA GLN A 118 22.87 -20.12 -9.31
C GLN A 118 23.03 -21.11 -10.46
N GLU A 119 23.94 -22.06 -10.32
CA GLU A 119 24.18 -23.08 -11.33
C GLU A 119 22.94 -23.94 -11.59
N LYS A 120 22.30 -24.43 -10.51
CA LYS A 120 21.07 -25.24 -10.61
C LYS A 120 19.92 -24.49 -11.26
N PHE A 121 19.72 -23.23 -10.87
CA PHE A 121 18.66 -22.41 -11.43
C PHE A 121 18.88 -22.17 -12.92
N LYS A 122 20.08 -21.75 -13.29
CA LYS A 122 20.47 -21.50 -14.69
C LYS A 122 20.35 -22.76 -15.55
N ALA A 123 20.75 -23.90 -15.04
CA ALA A 123 20.62 -25.17 -15.75
C ALA A 123 19.17 -25.54 -16.05
N LYS A 124 18.25 -25.18 -15.17
CA LYS A 124 16.82 -25.50 -15.33
C LYS A 124 16.06 -24.46 -16.15
N TYR A 125 16.28 -23.18 -15.90
CA TYR A 125 15.47 -22.09 -16.45
C TYR A 125 16.18 -21.32 -17.59
N GLY A 126 17.49 -21.51 -17.77
CA GLY A 126 18.23 -20.92 -18.87
C GLY A 126 18.71 -19.47 -18.66
N TYR A 127 18.47 -18.91 -17.49
CA TYR A 127 18.92 -17.56 -17.11
C TYR A 127 19.40 -17.51 -15.65
N ASP A 128 20.03 -16.41 -15.26
CA ASP A 128 20.64 -16.31 -13.93
C ASP A 128 19.58 -16.07 -12.84
N LEU A 129 19.74 -16.70 -11.68
CA LEU A 129 18.92 -16.44 -10.48
C LEU A 129 19.18 -15.00 -9.99
N GLY A 130 18.15 -14.19 -10.01
CA GLY A 130 18.24 -12.79 -9.61
C GLY A 130 16.87 -12.21 -9.27
N VAL A 131 16.79 -10.90 -9.07
CA VAL A 131 15.50 -10.22 -8.85
C VAL A 131 14.63 -10.44 -10.09
N PRO A 132 13.38 -10.92 -9.91
CA PRO A 132 12.50 -11.23 -11.04
C PRO A 132 12.15 -9.96 -11.83
N VAL A 133 12.28 -10.04 -13.15
CA VAL A 133 11.95 -8.93 -14.06
C VAL A 133 10.52 -8.96 -14.57
N ASN A 134 9.81 -10.05 -14.34
CA ASN A 134 8.41 -10.25 -14.70
C ASN A 134 7.79 -11.39 -13.86
N TRP A 135 6.49 -11.63 -14.00
CA TRP A 135 5.77 -12.66 -13.26
C TRP A 135 6.22 -14.08 -13.59
N THR A 136 6.65 -14.36 -14.81
CA THR A 136 7.20 -15.68 -15.17
C THR A 136 8.48 -15.94 -14.39
N ALA A 137 9.40 -14.99 -14.35
CA ALA A 137 10.62 -15.11 -13.55
C ALA A 137 10.33 -15.25 -12.05
N TYR A 138 9.30 -14.55 -11.57
CA TYR A 138 8.84 -14.68 -10.17
C TYR A 138 8.34 -16.10 -9.88
N GLU A 139 7.51 -16.67 -10.77
CA GLU A 139 6.99 -18.04 -10.66
C GLU A 139 8.11 -19.08 -10.72
N ASP A 140 9.07 -18.92 -11.64
CA ASP A 140 10.25 -19.80 -11.76
C ASP A 140 11.06 -19.84 -10.47
N ILE A 141 11.29 -18.68 -9.86
CA ILE A 141 11.99 -18.56 -8.57
C ILE A 141 11.19 -19.24 -7.45
N ALA A 142 9.89 -19.00 -7.40
CA ALA A 142 9.00 -19.61 -6.42
C ALA A 142 9.01 -21.13 -6.52
N ASN A 143 8.88 -21.65 -7.73
CA ASN A 143 8.95 -23.09 -8.02
C ASN A 143 10.32 -23.69 -7.68
N PHE A 144 11.40 -23.01 -8.06
CA PHE A 144 12.76 -23.46 -7.80
C PHE A 144 13.00 -23.72 -6.32
N PHE A 145 12.76 -22.72 -5.48
CA PHE A 145 12.99 -22.89 -4.05
C PHE A 145 12.02 -23.86 -3.40
N THR A 146 10.75 -23.86 -3.78
CA THR A 146 9.72 -24.69 -3.16
C THR A 146 9.83 -26.16 -3.59
N ASN A 147 10.02 -26.42 -4.88
CA ASN A 147 9.87 -27.75 -5.45
C ASN A 147 11.19 -28.42 -5.81
N ASP A 148 12.26 -27.65 -6.13
CA ASP A 148 13.55 -28.22 -6.52
C ASP A 148 14.55 -28.19 -5.36
N VAL A 149 14.72 -27.04 -4.69
CA VAL A 149 15.65 -26.90 -3.55
C VAL A 149 15.07 -27.56 -2.30
N LYS A 150 13.83 -27.27 -1.95
CA LYS A 150 13.04 -27.81 -0.82
C LYS A 150 13.59 -27.54 0.57
N THR A 151 14.90 -27.68 0.75
CA THR A 151 15.55 -27.50 2.06
C THR A 151 16.89 -26.78 1.92
N ILE A 152 17.19 -25.95 2.90
CA ILE A 152 18.50 -25.31 3.10
C ILE A 152 18.94 -25.63 4.54
N ASP A 153 20.13 -26.20 4.69
CA ASP A 153 20.70 -26.61 5.98
C ASP A 153 19.72 -27.46 6.83
N GLY A 154 19.02 -28.39 6.15
CA GLY A 154 18.06 -29.29 6.75
C GLY A 154 16.71 -28.67 7.13
N LYS A 155 16.49 -27.38 6.82
CA LYS A 155 15.22 -26.70 7.09
C LYS A 155 14.43 -26.50 5.79
N PRO A 156 13.11 -26.72 5.81
CA PRO A 156 12.26 -26.41 4.66
C PRO A 156 12.40 -24.97 4.19
N ILE A 157 12.41 -24.75 2.87
CA ILE A 157 12.40 -23.43 2.26
C ILE A 157 11.22 -23.33 1.28
N TYR A 158 10.63 -22.17 1.24
CA TYR A 158 9.54 -21.82 0.34
C TYR A 158 9.98 -20.64 -0.53
N GLY A 159 9.67 -20.70 -1.80
CA GLY A 159 10.08 -19.69 -2.77
C GLY A 159 9.12 -18.50 -2.86
N HIS A 160 7.98 -18.58 -2.16
CA HIS A 160 6.96 -17.53 -2.16
C HIS A 160 6.33 -17.40 -0.78
N MET A 161 6.08 -16.18 -0.37
CA MET A 161 5.27 -15.84 0.78
C MET A 161 4.54 -14.52 0.49
N ASP A 162 3.23 -14.56 0.52
CA ASP A 162 2.38 -13.39 0.33
C ASP A 162 1.03 -13.57 1.03
N TYR A 163 0.14 -12.61 0.90
CA TYR A 163 -1.21 -12.70 1.43
C TYR A 163 -1.95 -13.91 0.85
N GLY A 164 -2.48 -14.74 1.72
CA GLY A 164 -3.28 -15.91 1.32
C GLY A 164 -4.48 -16.16 2.25
N LYS A 165 -4.60 -15.35 3.31
CA LYS A 165 -5.76 -15.40 4.21
C LYS A 165 -6.98 -14.80 3.49
N LYS A 166 -8.17 -15.36 3.72
CA LYS A 166 -9.44 -14.74 3.31
C LYS A 166 -9.67 -13.47 4.12
N ASP A 167 -9.28 -12.34 3.55
CA ASP A 167 -9.23 -11.04 4.20
C ASP A 167 -9.38 -9.96 3.10
N PRO A 168 -9.95 -8.78 3.39
CA PRO A 168 -10.05 -7.69 2.41
C PRO A 168 -8.73 -7.31 1.74
N SER A 169 -7.60 -7.38 2.47
CA SER A 169 -6.28 -7.09 1.94
C SER A 169 -5.82 -8.03 0.81
N LEU A 170 -6.44 -9.22 0.68
CA LEU A 170 -6.19 -10.12 -0.45
C LEU A 170 -6.62 -9.49 -1.78
N GLY A 171 -7.63 -8.63 -1.76
CA GLY A 171 -8.09 -7.90 -2.93
C GLY A 171 -7.01 -6.99 -3.51
N TRP A 172 -6.26 -6.31 -2.68
CA TRP A 172 -5.14 -5.45 -3.11
C TRP A 172 -4.08 -6.25 -3.85
N ARG A 173 -3.70 -7.42 -3.31
CA ARG A 173 -2.72 -8.29 -3.95
C ARG A 173 -3.15 -8.84 -5.29
N PHE A 174 -4.38 -9.28 -5.40
CA PHE A 174 -4.92 -9.71 -6.67
C PHE A 174 -5.00 -8.57 -7.67
N THR A 175 -5.37 -7.38 -7.22
CA THR A 175 -5.42 -6.21 -8.07
C THR A 175 -4.04 -5.83 -8.58
N ASP A 176 -3.03 -5.75 -7.73
CA ASP A 176 -1.65 -5.46 -8.11
C ASP A 176 -1.13 -6.46 -9.16
N ALA A 177 -1.28 -7.75 -8.88
CA ALA A 177 -0.85 -8.80 -9.79
C ALA A 177 -1.62 -8.74 -11.12
N TRP A 178 -2.95 -8.62 -11.06
CA TRP A 178 -3.80 -8.57 -12.24
C TRP A 178 -3.53 -7.34 -13.11
N LEU A 179 -3.43 -6.16 -12.53
CA LEU A 179 -3.14 -4.94 -13.25
C LEU A 179 -1.75 -4.99 -13.90
N SER A 180 -0.76 -5.54 -13.23
CA SER A 180 0.59 -5.66 -13.79
C SER A 180 0.67 -6.70 -14.92
N MET A 181 -0.12 -7.77 -14.85
CA MET A 181 -0.22 -8.77 -15.94
C MET A 181 -1.10 -8.31 -17.10
N ALA A 182 -2.23 -7.66 -16.82
CA ALA A 182 -3.21 -7.24 -17.81
C ALA A 182 -2.78 -6.01 -18.63
N GLY A 183 -1.57 -5.53 -18.46
CA GLY A 183 -1.05 -4.42 -19.26
C GLY A 183 -1.46 -3.05 -18.75
N THR A 184 -1.31 -2.81 -17.46
CA THR A 184 -1.07 -1.44 -16.99
C THR A 184 0.17 -0.87 -17.66
N ALA A 185 0.91 -1.76 -18.31
CA ALA A 185 1.93 -1.41 -19.26
C ALA A 185 1.39 -0.51 -20.34
N ASP A 186 2.10 0.55 -20.57
CA ASP A 186 1.78 1.52 -21.58
C ASP A 186 1.88 0.91 -22.98
N LYS A 187 0.85 1.04 -23.81
CA LYS A 187 0.90 0.65 -25.21
C LYS A 187 2.07 1.38 -25.89
N GLY A 188 3.01 0.62 -26.41
CA GLY A 188 4.16 1.14 -27.15
C GLY A 188 5.45 1.29 -26.35
N THR A 189 5.46 0.95 -25.07
CA THR A 189 6.73 0.77 -24.36
C THR A 189 7.20 -0.69 -24.53
N PRO A 190 8.39 -0.91 -25.05
CA PRO A 190 8.98 -2.25 -25.04
C PRO A 190 9.03 -2.78 -23.62
N ASN A 191 8.52 -3.99 -23.39
CA ASN A 191 8.50 -4.66 -22.09
C ASN A 191 7.63 -4.01 -21.00
N GLY A 192 6.66 -3.18 -21.41
CA GLY A 192 5.66 -2.70 -20.49
C GLY A 192 6.24 -2.12 -19.21
N MET A 193 6.88 -0.96 -19.29
CA MET A 193 7.22 -0.25 -18.07
C MET A 193 5.94 -0.09 -17.26
N PRO A 194 5.86 -0.67 -16.06
CA PRO A 194 4.66 -0.56 -15.26
C PRO A 194 4.40 0.91 -14.98
N VAL A 195 3.19 1.31 -15.24
CA VAL A 195 2.65 2.56 -14.72
C VAL A 195 2.06 2.19 -13.38
N ASP A 196 2.31 2.98 -12.37
CA ASP A 196 1.71 2.77 -11.07
C ASP A 196 0.17 2.90 -11.15
N GLU A 197 -0.50 2.54 -10.09
CA GLU A 197 -1.97 2.63 -9.96
C GLU A 197 -2.50 4.07 -10.16
N TRP A 198 -1.65 5.08 -10.01
CA TRP A 198 -1.96 6.49 -10.18
C TRP A 198 -1.77 7.01 -11.61
N GLY A 199 -1.32 6.16 -12.50
CA GLY A 199 -1.03 6.56 -13.87
C GLY A 199 0.23 7.40 -13.98
N ILE A 200 1.23 7.16 -13.14
CA ILE A 200 2.52 7.80 -13.19
C ILE A 200 3.55 6.82 -13.75
N ARG A 201 4.26 7.24 -14.78
CA ARG A 201 5.40 6.54 -15.32
C ARG A 201 6.68 7.12 -14.76
N VAL A 202 7.56 6.27 -14.26
CA VAL A 202 8.93 6.64 -13.91
C VAL A 202 9.85 6.12 -15.00
N ALA A 203 10.48 7.02 -15.73
CA ALA A 203 11.50 6.71 -16.72
C ALA A 203 12.50 7.85 -16.77
N ASP A 204 13.78 7.52 -16.95
CA ASP A 204 14.87 8.50 -17.03
C ASP A 204 14.88 9.50 -15.85
N ASP A 205 14.67 9.00 -14.64
CA ASP A 205 14.56 9.77 -13.39
C ASP A 205 13.45 10.83 -13.39
N LYS A 206 12.44 10.66 -14.24
CA LYS A 206 11.29 11.54 -14.34
C LYS A 206 10.00 10.81 -14.02
N CYS A 207 9.14 11.46 -13.24
CA CYS A 207 7.77 11.03 -13.01
C CYS A 207 6.85 11.75 -14.00
N THR A 208 6.22 11.01 -14.89
CA THR A 208 5.32 11.57 -15.92
C THR A 208 3.90 11.04 -15.72
N PRO A 209 2.92 11.92 -15.46
CA PRO A 209 1.52 11.52 -15.48
C PRO A 209 1.11 11.07 -16.88
N VAL A 210 0.56 9.87 -17.00
CA VAL A 210 0.15 9.28 -18.28
C VAL A 210 -1.33 8.87 -18.32
N GLY A 211 -2.05 9.18 -17.25
CA GLY A 211 -3.46 8.86 -17.11
C GLY A 211 -3.72 7.43 -16.61
N SER A 212 -4.98 7.13 -16.32
CA SER A 212 -5.39 5.82 -15.81
C SER A 212 -5.12 4.70 -16.79
N ALA A 213 -4.96 3.47 -16.28
CA ALA A 213 -4.83 2.26 -17.10
C ALA A 213 -6.01 2.11 -18.07
N VAL A 214 -7.23 2.40 -17.62
CA VAL A 214 -8.45 2.37 -18.45
C VAL A 214 -8.36 3.35 -19.62
N ALA A 215 -7.94 4.60 -19.36
CA ALA A 215 -7.79 5.62 -20.42
C ALA A 215 -6.75 5.23 -21.48
N ARG A 216 -5.81 4.35 -21.14
CA ARG A 216 -4.76 3.84 -22.02
C ARG A 216 -5.10 2.49 -22.69
N GLY A 217 -6.31 1.96 -22.43
CA GLY A 217 -6.75 0.68 -22.94
C GLY A 217 -6.11 -0.54 -22.28
N GLY A 218 -5.62 -0.37 -21.04
CA GLY A 218 -5.20 -1.46 -20.16
C GLY A 218 -6.34 -1.95 -19.27
N ALA A 219 -6.05 -2.75 -18.27
CA ALA A 219 -6.85 -3.21 -17.12
C ALA A 219 -8.32 -3.67 -17.31
N THR A 220 -9.00 -3.36 -18.37
CA THR A 220 -10.42 -3.72 -18.63
C THR A 220 -10.64 -4.56 -19.88
N ASN A 221 -9.61 -5.10 -20.46
CA ASN A 221 -9.72 -6.02 -21.60
C ASN A 221 -9.74 -7.47 -21.16
#